data_9e63c486165846a7a409efbefa5cbf55
#
_entry.id   9e63c486165846a7a409efbefa5cbf55
#
_cell.length_a   1.000
_cell.length_b   1.000
_cell.length_c   1.000
_cell.angle_alpha   90.00
_cell.angle_beta   90.00
_cell.angle_gamma   90.00
#
_symmetry.space_group_name_H-M   'P 1'
#
loop_
_entity.id
_entity.type
_entity.pdbx_description
1 polymer ?
#
loop_
_entity_poly.entity_id
_entity_poly.type
_entity_poly.pdbx_seq_one_letter_code
_entity_poly.pdbx_strand_id
1 'polypeptide(L)'
;MKIQYSYLKNFLNTKHSQNRLVDIFTQVGFECEAEEGVIEFDITPNRGDVLSLKGLEREFYAHQEKKSNRKLETYKLNSIKDHKIISQTDGSGCGNYHLMLVEGLQIIKNLDAKKRSFIESAGVPLIHPLVDLGNYVMLEIGAPMHVFDLDKLDLPINVQFPKLKNNSLKVIGGDVKDIQSSSLTIQDQSGIQAIAGIIGGERSAVSSNTINIAVEAAFFKPETIVNQARKYGLATDASHRFERGVDPEIQ
;
A
#
# COMPACT_ATOMS: atom_id res chain seq x y z
N MET A 1 -4.53 -1.28 13.99
CA MET A 1 -4.89 -2.10 12.80
C MET A 1 -5.94 -3.13 13.21
N LYS A 2 -7.05 -3.21 12.46
CA LYS A 2 -8.16 -4.14 12.76
C LYS A 2 -8.09 -5.36 11.85
N ILE A 3 -8.29 -6.56 12.40
CA ILE A 3 -8.29 -7.80 11.62
C ILE A 3 -9.39 -8.73 12.12
N GLN A 4 -10.20 -9.23 11.20
CA GLN A 4 -11.19 -10.24 11.52
C GLN A 4 -10.51 -11.51 12.04
N TYR A 5 -10.91 -11.98 13.24
CA TYR A 5 -10.31 -13.14 13.89
C TYR A 5 -10.32 -14.39 13.01
N SER A 6 -11.44 -14.66 12.34
CA SER A 6 -11.56 -15.83 11.47
C SER A 6 -10.56 -15.81 10.30
N TYR A 7 -10.28 -14.60 9.76
CA TYR A 7 -9.30 -14.41 8.70
C TYR A 7 -7.87 -14.61 9.23
N LEU A 8 -7.52 -13.93 10.34
CA LEU A 8 -6.22 -14.08 10.99
C LEU A 8 -5.93 -15.52 11.40
N LYS A 9 -6.90 -16.18 12.02
CA LYS A 9 -6.79 -17.59 12.43
C LYS A 9 -6.47 -18.51 11.26
N ASN A 10 -7.16 -18.34 10.13
CA ASN A 10 -6.92 -19.12 8.91
C ASN A 10 -5.55 -18.78 8.30
N PHE A 11 -5.18 -17.50 8.29
CA PHE A 11 -3.89 -17.05 7.78
C PHE A 11 -2.74 -17.64 8.59
N LEU A 12 -2.84 -17.63 9.92
CA LEU A 12 -1.85 -18.21 10.84
C LEU A 12 -1.90 -19.75 10.91
N ASN A 13 -2.85 -20.39 10.25
CA ASN A 13 -3.09 -21.84 10.31
C ASN A 13 -3.09 -22.36 11.77
N THR A 14 -3.85 -21.72 12.64
CA THR A 14 -3.88 -22.03 14.06
C THR A 14 -5.27 -22.46 14.54
N LYS A 15 -5.32 -23.20 15.66
CA LYS A 15 -6.56 -23.58 16.37
C LYS A 15 -6.84 -22.71 17.60
N HIS A 16 -5.98 -21.73 17.89
CA HIS A 16 -6.16 -20.85 19.03
C HIS A 16 -7.47 -20.06 18.98
N SER A 17 -8.07 -19.84 20.16
CA SER A 17 -9.21 -18.94 20.28
C SER A 17 -8.78 -17.48 20.10
N GLN A 18 -9.75 -16.58 19.92
CA GLN A 18 -9.51 -15.14 19.78
C GLN A 18 -8.73 -14.59 21.00
N ASN A 19 -9.19 -14.89 22.22
CA ASN A 19 -8.52 -14.44 23.45
C ASN A 19 -7.09 -15.00 23.54
N ARG A 20 -6.87 -16.26 23.14
CA ARG A 20 -5.53 -16.83 23.15
C ARG A 20 -4.59 -16.16 22.15
N LEU A 21 -5.09 -15.70 21.01
CA LEU A 21 -4.28 -14.91 20.07
C LEU A 21 -3.94 -13.53 20.66
N VAL A 22 -4.89 -12.88 21.32
CA VAL A 22 -4.64 -11.62 22.05
C VAL A 22 -3.54 -11.83 23.07
N ASP A 23 -3.62 -12.88 23.92
CA ASP A 23 -2.57 -13.20 24.92
C ASP A 23 -1.19 -13.36 24.25
N ILE A 24 -1.12 -14.13 23.15
CA ILE A 24 0.14 -14.38 22.43
C ILE A 24 0.71 -13.06 21.91
N PHE A 25 -0.09 -12.24 21.24
CA PHE A 25 0.39 -10.98 20.66
C PHE A 25 0.77 -9.97 21.75
N THR A 26 0.06 -9.95 22.88
CA THR A 26 0.45 -9.14 24.04
C THR A 26 1.80 -9.59 24.61
N GLN A 27 2.06 -10.90 24.69
CA GLN A 27 3.35 -11.43 25.16
C GLN A 27 4.51 -11.07 24.24
N VAL A 28 4.29 -10.89 22.95
CA VAL A 28 5.33 -10.41 22.02
C VAL A 28 5.41 -8.88 21.91
N GLY A 29 4.64 -8.17 22.74
CA GLY A 29 4.75 -6.72 22.89
C GLY A 29 3.80 -5.88 22.08
N PHE A 30 2.70 -6.46 21.55
CA PHE A 30 1.65 -5.70 20.88
C PHE A 30 0.46 -5.51 21.83
N GLU A 31 0.08 -4.27 22.05
CA GLU A 31 -1.20 -3.97 22.68
C GLU A 31 -2.32 -4.33 21.71
N CYS A 32 -3.21 -5.23 22.12
CA CYS A 32 -4.31 -5.66 21.26
C CYS A 32 -5.54 -6.04 22.09
N GLU A 33 -6.69 -5.75 21.51
CA GLU A 33 -8.01 -6.01 22.12
C GLU A 33 -8.88 -6.82 21.16
N ALA A 34 -9.77 -7.63 21.74
CA ALA A 34 -10.71 -8.46 20.98
C ALA A 34 -12.13 -8.00 21.22
N GLU A 35 -12.82 -7.59 20.16
CA GLU A 35 -14.22 -7.20 20.18
C GLU A 35 -14.96 -7.79 18.98
N GLU A 36 -16.12 -8.40 19.23
CA GLU A 36 -17.07 -8.88 18.20
C GLU A 36 -16.45 -9.65 17.01
N GLY A 37 -15.46 -10.50 17.29
CA GLY A 37 -14.80 -11.29 16.23
C GLY A 37 -13.72 -10.54 15.45
N VAL A 38 -13.33 -9.35 15.90
CA VAL A 38 -12.21 -8.55 15.40
C VAL A 38 -11.14 -8.45 16.46
N ILE A 39 -9.87 -8.50 16.07
CA ILE A 39 -8.73 -8.14 16.92
C ILE A 39 -8.19 -6.81 16.43
N GLU A 40 -8.16 -5.82 17.30
CA GLU A 40 -7.53 -4.54 17.07
C GLU A 40 -6.12 -4.53 17.65
N PHE A 41 -5.14 -4.18 16.84
CA PHE A 41 -3.74 -4.06 17.23
C PHE A 41 -3.34 -2.59 17.27
N ASP A 42 -2.84 -2.13 18.40
CA ASP A 42 -2.13 -0.86 18.50
C ASP A 42 -0.64 -1.10 18.24
N ILE A 43 -0.20 -0.67 17.08
CA ILE A 43 1.16 -0.89 16.59
C ILE A 43 1.98 0.38 16.82
N THR A 44 3.03 0.25 17.61
CA THR A 44 3.94 1.36 17.91
C THR A 44 4.64 1.88 16.64
N PRO A 45 4.99 3.18 16.57
CA PRO A 45 5.55 3.80 15.36
C PRO A 45 6.85 3.17 14.84
N ASN A 46 7.61 2.51 15.70
CA ASN A 46 8.87 1.83 15.34
C ASN A 46 8.66 0.41 14.78
N ARG A 47 7.43 -0.07 14.68
CA ARG A 47 7.08 -1.42 14.22
C ARG A 47 6.23 -1.38 12.95
N GLY A 48 6.63 -0.59 11.94
CA GLY A 48 6.00 -0.57 10.62
C GLY A 48 5.96 -1.93 9.93
N ASP A 49 6.93 -2.79 10.22
CA ASP A 49 7.08 -4.15 9.73
C ASP A 49 5.91 -5.10 10.09
N VAL A 50 5.11 -4.78 11.10
CA VAL A 50 3.96 -5.59 11.54
C VAL A 50 2.60 -5.00 11.16
N LEU A 51 2.56 -3.92 10.38
CA LEU A 51 1.33 -3.36 9.83
C LEU A 51 0.76 -4.20 8.67
N SER A 52 0.87 -5.54 8.79
CA SER A 52 0.42 -6.51 7.79
C SER A 52 0.18 -7.88 8.41
N LEU A 53 -0.59 -8.72 7.71
CA LEU A 53 -0.75 -10.13 8.12
C LEU A 53 0.58 -10.89 8.15
N LYS A 54 1.45 -10.61 7.18
CA LYS A 54 2.77 -11.24 7.06
C LYS A 54 3.69 -10.87 8.23
N GLY A 55 3.66 -9.61 8.66
CA GLY A 55 4.37 -9.16 9.84
C GLY A 55 3.87 -9.83 11.11
N LEU A 56 2.55 -9.88 11.30
CA LEU A 56 1.95 -10.60 12.45
C LEU A 56 2.23 -12.10 12.40
N GLU A 57 2.21 -12.73 11.22
CA GLU A 57 2.57 -14.14 11.05
C GLU A 57 3.99 -14.41 11.52
N ARG A 58 4.95 -13.56 11.15
CA ARG A 58 6.35 -13.68 11.57
C ARG A 58 6.48 -13.66 13.09
N GLU A 59 5.84 -12.69 13.75
CA GLU A 59 5.88 -12.56 15.21
C GLU A 59 5.20 -13.75 15.91
N PHE A 60 4.04 -14.18 15.39
CA PHE A 60 3.33 -15.34 15.91
C PHE A 60 4.17 -16.61 15.88
N TYR A 61 4.85 -16.89 14.77
CA TYR A 61 5.70 -18.07 14.65
C TYR A 61 7.01 -17.95 15.43
N ALA A 62 7.59 -16.74 15.51
CA ALA A 62 8.76 -16.47 16.32
C ALA A 62 8.50 -16.76 17.82
N HIS A 63 7.33 -16.34 18.34
CA HIS A 63 6.90 -16.64 19.70
C HIS A 63 6.81 -18.17 19.98
N GLN A 64 6.50 -18.96 18.97
CA GLN A 64 6.42 -20.43 19.09
C GLN A 64 7.74 -21.14 18.75
N GLU A 65 8.84 -20.41 18.55
CA GLU A 65 10.13 -20.94 18.09
C GLU A 65 10.01 -21.76 16.79
N LYS A 66 9.09 -21.36 15.89
CA LYS A 66 8.81 -22.01 14.61
C LYS A 66 9.05 -21.04 13.47
N LYS A 67 9.21 -21.60 12.26
CA LYS A 67 9.19 -20.84 11.01
C LYS A 67 7.86 -20.99 10.30
N SER A 68 7.38 -19.92 9.68
CA SER A 68 6.25 -20.03 8.75
C SER A 68 6.64 -20.90 7.57
N ASN A 69 5.77 -21.85 7.21
CA ASN A 69 5.95 -22.69 6.03
C ASN A 69 5.30 -22.09 4.78
N ARG A 70 4.70 -20.91 4.89
CA ARG A 70 4.04 -20.25 3.77
C ARG A 70 5.09 -19.79 2.75
N LYS A 71 5.00 -20.30 1.54
CA LYS A 71 5.80 -19.84 0.41
C LYS A 71 5.00 -18.77 -0.33
N LEU A 72 5.67 -17.68 -0.70
CA LEU A 72 5.12 -16.76 -1.69
C LEU A 72 5.10 -17.47 -3.04
N GLU A 73 3.97 -17.38 -3.74
CA GLU A 73 3.91 -17.84 -5.12
C GLU A 73 4.72 -16.87 -5.98
N THR A 74 5.65 -17.40 -6.73
CA THR A 74 6.45 -16.62 -7.69
C THR A 74 5.92 -16.87 -9.10
N TYR A 75 5.57 -15.79 -9.80
CA TYR A 75 5.14 -15.85 -11.18
C TYR A 75 6.30 -15.46 -12.09
N LYS A 76 6.50 -16.21 -13.19
CA LYS A 76 7.42 -15.78 -14.23
C LYS A 76 6.73 -14.69 -15.05
N LEU A 77 7.23 -13.48 -14.94
CA LEU A 77 6.83 -12.41 -15.85
C LEU A 77 7.41 -12.68 -17.24
N ASN A 78 6.61 -12.47 -18.29
CA ASN A 78 7.14 -12.48 -19.64
C ASN A 78 8.09 -11.30 -19.81
N SER A 79 9.26 -11.53 -20.41
CA SER A 79 10.23 -10.47 -20.64
C SER A 79 9.64 -9.38 -21.53
N ILE A 80 9.73 -8.13 -21.09
CA ILE A 80 9.41 -6.96 -21.90
C ILE A 80 10.48 -6.85 -22.98
N LYS A 81 10.09 -6.83 -24.24
CA LYS A 81 11.02 -6.85 -25.38
C LYS A 81 11.66 -5.49 -25.70
N ASP A 82 11.11 -4.38 -25.24
CA ASP A 82 11.64 -3.04 -25.49
C ASP A 82 11.81 -2.26 -24.19
N HIS A 83 13.06 -1.98 -23.82
CA HIS A 83 13.41 -1.23 -22.64
C HIS A 83 13.36 0.29 -22.88
N LYS A 84 12.16 0.86 -23.00
CA LYS A 84 12.02 2.29 -22.80
C LYS A 84 12.09 2.58 -21.30
N ILE A 85 12.78 3.65 -20.91
CA ILE A 85 12.71 4.16 -19.53
C ILE A 85 11.29 4.66 -19.31
N ILE A 86 10.52 3.92 -18.49
CA ILE A 86 9.12 4.25 -18.17
C ILE A 86 8.99 4.95 -16.81
N SER A 87 10.03 4.86 -15.98
CA SER A 87 10.10 5.53 -14.67
C SER A 87 11.54 5.80 -14.26
N GLN A 88 11.75 6.87 -13.50
CA GLN A 88 13.04 7.21 -12.92
C GLN A 88 12.88 7.96 -11.60
N THR A 89 13.90 7.89 -10.76
CA THR A 89 14.00 8.66 -9.52
C THR A 89 15.41 9.24 -9.39
N ASP A 90 15.51 10.40 -8.74
CA ASP A 90 16.81 11.02 -8.39
C ASP A 90 17.43 10.39 -7.12
N GLY A 91 16.73 9.45 -6.48
CA GLY A 91 17.19 8.77 -5.27
C GLY A 91 17.13 9.61 -3.99
N SER A 92 16.77 10.88 -4.05
CA SER A 92 16.77 11.77 -2.89
C SER A 92 15.68 11.43 -1.87
N GLY A 93 14.49 11.03 -2.34
CA GLY A 93 13.35 10.67 -1.47
C GLY A 93 12.76 9.29 -1.75
N CYS A 94 13.14 8.66 -2.85
CA CYS A 94 12.68 7.34 -3.27
C CYS A 94 13.88 6.43 -3.52
N GLY A 95 13.97 5.34 -2.76
CA GLY A 95 15.07 4.38 -2.91
C GLY A 95 14.83 3.41 -4.07
N ASN A 96 13.62 2.85 -4.15
CA ASN A 96 13.20 1.95 -5.21
C ASN A 96 11.86 2.38 -5.77
N TYR A 97 11.71 2.34 -7.09
CA TYR A 97 10.45 2.62 -7.76
C TYR A 97 10.25 1.68 -8.94
N HIS A 98 9.26 0.84 -8.84
CA HIS A 98 8.88 -0.12 -9.86
C HIS A 98 7.54 0.27 -10.45
N LEU A 99 7.46 0.27 -11.78
CA LEU A 99 6.23 0.52 -12.51
C LEU A 99 5.99 -0.64 -13.47
N MET A 100 4.93 -1.40 -13.26
CA MET A 100 4.52 -2.49 -14.14
C MET A 100 3.35 -2.04 -15.00
N LEU A 101 3.50 -2.13 -16.32
CA LEU A 101 2.42 -1.85 -17.25
C LEU A 101 1.65 -3.13 -17.57
N VAL A 102 0.32 -3.04 -17.48
CA VAL A 102 -0.59 -4.15 -17.80
C VAL A 102 -1.65 -3.62 -18.75
N GLU A 103 -1.74 -4.20 -19.93
CA GLU A 103 -2.66 -3.77 -20.98
C GLU A 103 -3.74 -4.82 -21.26
N GLY A 104 -4.89 -4.39 -21.71
CA GLY A 104 -5.98 -5.26 -22.13
C GLY A 104 -6.63 -6.03 -20.98
N LEU A 105 -6.76 -5.43 -19.80
CA LEU A 105 -7.43 -6.07 -18.67
C LEU A 105 -8.88 -6.39 -19.02
N GLN A 106 -9.26 -7.64 -18.77
CA GLN A 106 -10.66 -7.99 -18.71
C GLN A 106 -11.25 -7.46 -17.40
N ILE A 107 -12.43 -6.87 -17.45
CA ILE A 107 -13.07 -6.22 -16.29
C ILE A 107 -13.24 -7.26 -15.17
N ILE A 108 -12.49 -7.09 -14.10
CA ILE A 108 -12.68 -7.83 -12.85
C ILE A 108 -13.88 -7.19 -12.15
N LYS A 109 -15.02 -7.87 -12.14
CA LYS A 109 -16.25 -7.31 -11.57
C LYS A 109 -16.13 -7.01 -10.07
N ASN A 110 -15.48 -7.87 -9.30
CA ASN A 110 -15.22 -7.68 -7.85
C ASN A 110 -14.19 -8.70 -7.34
N LEU A 111 -13.50 -8.37 -6.25
CA LEU A 111 -12.75 -9.35 -5.46
C LEU A 111 -13.70 -10.40 -4.87
N ASP A 112 -13.19 -11.59 -4.54
CA ASP A 112 -13.96 -12.60 -3.84
C ASP A 112 -14.46 -12.09 -2.47
N ALA A 113 -15.57 -12.65 -1.99
CA ALA A 113 -16.24 -12.19 -0.78
C ALA A 113 -15.35 -12.23 0.47
N LYS A 114 -14.39 -13.15 0.55
CA LYS A 114 -13.47 -13.26 1.70
C LYS A 114 -12.49 -12.10 1.73
N LYS A 115 -11.89 -11.76 0.58
CA LYS A 115 -10.97 -10.60 0.48
C LYS A 115 -11.70 -9.29 0.75
N ARG A 116 -12.90 -9.13 0.20
CA ARG A 116 -13.72 -7.94 0.46
C ARG A 116 -14.04 -7.78 1.94
N SER A 117 -14.55 -8.84 2.58
CA SER A 117 -14.85 -8.84 4.02
C SER A 117 -13.61 -8.54 4.87
N PHE A 118 -12.43 -9.05 4.46
CA PHE A 118 -11.18 -8.75 5.15
C PHE A 118 -10.80 -7.27 5.04
N ILE A 119 -10.86 -6.66 3.85
CA ILE A 119 -10.58 -5.23 3.63
C ILE A 119 -11.53 -4.37 4.47
N GLU A 120 -12.83 -4.64 4.41
CA GLU A 120 -13.86 -3.90 5.18
C GLU A 120 -13.65 -4.04 6.69
N SER A 121 -13.32 -5.24 7.17
CA SER A 121 -13.05 -5.47 8.61
C SER A 121 -11.78 -4.76 9.10
N ALA A 122 -10.85 -4.46 8.21
CA ALA A 122 -9.68 -3.64 8.51
C ALA A 122 -9.99 -2.13 8.56
N GLY A 123 -11.24 -1.73 8.28
CA GLY A 123 -11.66 -0.34 8.24
C GLY A 123 -11.35 0.37 6.92
N VAL A 124 -10.95 -0.37 5.90
CA VAL A 124 -10.63 0.17 4.57
C VAL A 124 -11.87 0.09 3.67
N PRO A 125 -12.35 1.21 3.10
CA PRO A 125 -13.52 1.18 2.23
C PRO A 125 -13.22 0.50 0.89
N LEU A 126 -14.19 -0.24 0.37
CA LEU A 126 -14.15 -0.75 -1.00
C LEU A 126 -14.52 0.38 -1.96
N ILE A 127 -13.67 0.61 -2.97
CA ILE A 127 -13.80 1.74 -3.91
C ILE A 127 -13.90 1.23 -5.36
N HIS A 128 -12.89 0.47 -5.78
CA HIS A 128 -12.77 -0.04 -7.14
C HIS A 128 -11.95 -1.33 -7.12
N PRO A 129 -12.29 -2.39 -7.87
CA PRO A 129 -11.61 -3.68 -7.77
C PRO A 129 -10.08 -3.64 -7.87
N LEU A 130 -9.52 -2.76 -8.69
CA LEU A 130 -8.06 -2.59 -8.82
C LEU A 130 -7.46 -1.90 -7.58
N VAL A 131 -8.13 -0.91 -7.01
CA VAL A 131 -7.73 -0.23 -5.77
C VAL A 131 -7.86 -1.19 -4.59
N ASP A 132 -8.97 -1.92 -4.53
CA ASP A 132 -9.26 -2.90 -3.47
C ASP A 132 -8.23 -4.03 -3.47
N LEU A 133 -7.77 -4.46 -4.67
CA LEU A 133 -6.69 -5.43 -4.78
C LEU A 133 -5.37 -4.88 -4.22
N GLY A 134 -5.02 -3.63 -4.52
CA GLY A 134 -3.86 -2.95 -3.93
C GLY A 134 -3.97 -2.83 -2.41
N ASN A 135 -5.15 -2.48 -1.89
CA ASN A 135 -5.43 -2.44 -0.46
C ASN A 135 -5.31 -3.83 0.19
N TYR A 136 -5.80 -4.87 -0.48
CA TYR A 136 -5.63 -6.25 -0.03
C TYR A 136 -4.16 -6.62 0.10
N VAL A 137 -3.36 -6.35 -0.93
CA VAL A 137 -1.90 -6.61 -0.93
C VAL A 137 -1.22 -5.82 0.19
N MET A 138 -1.54 -4.54 0.35
CA MET A 138 -1.01 -3.71 1.45
C MET A 138 -1.31 -4.32 2.83
N LEU A 139 -2.53 -4.79 3.06
CA LEU A 139 -2.92 -5.43 4.33
C LEU A 139 -2.26 -6.79 4.52
N GLU A 140 -2.01 -7.54 3.46
CA GLU A 140 -1.40 -8.86 3.52
C GLU A 140 0.12 -8.80 3.75
N ILE A 141 0.84 -7.98 2.97
CA ILE A 141 2.32 -7.96 2.97
C ILE A 141 2.94 -6.68 3.52
N GLY A 142 2.16 -5.60 3.71
CA GLY A 142 2.64 -4.35 4.28
C GLY A 142 3.19 -3.35 3.26
N ALA A 143 3.13 -3.66 1.96
CA ALA A 143 3.57 -2.77 0.88
C ALA A 143 2.38 -2.03 0.26
N PRO A 144 2.22 -0.73 0.48
CA PRO A 144 1.22 0.04 -0.25
C PRO A 144 1.53 0.06 -1.74
N MET A 145 0.50 -0.12 -2.55
CA MET A 145 0.59 -0.06 -4.01
C MET A 145 -0.35 1.01 -4.55
N HIS A 146 0.03 1.61 -5.67
CA HIS A 146 -0.86 2.51 -6.39
C HIS A 146 -1.12 2.00 -7.81
N VAL A 147 -2.30 2.30 -8.32
CA VAL A 147 -2.71 1.90 -9.67
C VAL A 147 -3.17 3.12 -10.43
N PHE A 148 -2.46 3.45 -11.49
CA PHE A 148 -2.82 4.51 -12.43
C PHE A 148 -3.57 3.94 -13.63
N ASP A 149 -4.44 4.73 -14.20
CA ASP A 149 -4.97 4.54 -15.55
C ASP A 149 -3.86 4.91 -16.56
N LEU A 150 -3.30 3.90 -17.23
CA LEU A 150 -2.16 4.08 -18.13
C LEU A 150 -2.49 5.00 -19.30
N ASP A 151 -3.73 4.97 -19.80
CA ASP A 151 -4.16 5.79 -20.94
C ASP A 151 -4.23 7.30 -20.59
N LYS A 152 -4.14 7.63 -19.29
CA LYS A 152 -4.12 9.00 -18.78
C LYS A 152 -2.73 9.49 -18.36
N LEU A 153 -1.69 8.65 -18.53
CA LEU A 153 -0.32 9.00 -18.20
C LEU A 153 0.49 9.39 -19.43
N ASP A 154 1.27 10.44 -19.30
CA ASP A 154 2.25 10.89 -20.28
C ASP A 154 3.67 10.46 -19.85
N LEU A 155 4.00 9.18 -20.11
CA LEU A 155 5.29 8.59 -19.70
C LEU A 155 6.52 9.34 -20.25
N PRO A 156 7.69 9.33 -19.57
CA PRO A 156 8.00 8.56 -18.36
C PRO A 156 7.51 9.21 -17.07
N ILE A 157 7.37 8.38 -16.02
CA ILE A 157 7.15 8.84 -14.67
C ILE A 157 8.47 9.29 -14.04
N ASN A 158 8.43 10.41 -13.32
CA ASN A 158 9.56 10.93 -12.54
C ASN A 158 9.14 11.07 -11.07
N VAL A 159 9.91 10.46 -10.18
CA VAL A 159 9.71 10.61 -8.73
C VAL A 159 10.74 11.60 -8.21
N GLN A 160 10.28 12.80 -7.89
CA GLN A 160 11.16 13.93 -7.54
C GLN A 160 10.43 14.99 -6.71
N PHE A 161 11.19 15.85 -6.07
CA PHE A 161 10.64 17.07 -5.47
C PHE A 161 10.27 18.08 -6.57
N PRO A 162 9.13 18.79 -6.46
CA PRO A 162 8.72 19.74 -7.48
C PRO A 162 9.68 20.94 -7.53
N LYS A 163 10.08 21.31 -8.75
CA LYS A 163 11.03 22.41 -9.00
C LYS A 163 10.38 23.78 -9.08
N LEU A 164 9.08 23.83 -9.38
CA LEU A 164 8.35 25.07 -9.61
C LEU A 164 7.56 25.49 -8.36
N LYS A 165 7.37 26.81 -8.21
CA LYS A 165 6.41 27.38 -7.27
C LYS A 165 5.02 27.33 -7.93
N ASN A 166 3.95 27.15 -7.14
CA ASN A 166 2.56 27.06 -7.58
C ASN A 166 2.20 25.74 -8.30
N ASN A 167 2.59 24.63 -7.71
CA ASN A 167 2.11 23.31 -8.15
C ASN A 167 0.81 23.00 -7.41
N SER A 168 -0.27 22.76 -8.13
CA SER A 168 -1.52 22.27 -7.56
C SER A 168 -1.82 20.87 -8.06
N LEU A 169 -2.46 20.06 -7.23
CA LEU A 169 -2.93 18.73 -7.57
C LEU A 169 -4.37 18.57 -7.09
N LYS A 170 -5.27 18.24 -7.99
CA LYS A 170 -6.59 17.75 -7.61
C LYS A 170 -6.44 16.27 -7.23
N VAL A 171 -6.55 15.99 -5.93
CA VAL A 171 -6.38 14.63 -5.39
C VAL A 171 -7.65 13.81 -5.54
N ILE A 172 -7.53 12.49 -5.46
CA ILE A 172 -8.68 11.58 -5.38
C ILE A 172 -9.57 12.03 -4.22
N GLY A 173 -10.87 12.19 -4.46
CA GLY A 173 -11.83 12.79 -3.52
C GLY A 173 -12.20 14.23 -3.85
N GLY A 174 -11.54 14.85 -4.84
CA GLY A 174 -11.93 16.13 -5.44
C GLY A 174 -11.28 17.38 -4.86
N ASP A 175 -10.59 17.28 -3.73
CA ASP A 175 -9.89 18.41 -3.13
C ASP A 175 -8.70 18.86 -3.99
N VAL A 176 -8.44 20.17 -4.03
CA VAL A 176 -7.23 20.72 -4.64
C VAL A 176 -6.22 21.04 -3.55
N LYS A 177 -5.00 20.54 -3.69
CA LYS A 177 -3.89 20.78 -2.76
C LYS A 177 -2.77 21.55 -3.46
N ASP A 178 -2.27 22.59 -2.77
CA ASP A 178 -1.06 23.32 -3.20
C ASP A 178 0.18 22.55 -2.73
N ILE A 179 0.91 22.00 -3.68
CA ILE A 179 2.03 21.08 -3.41
C ILE A 179 3.27 21.88 -3.03
N GLN A 180 3.77 21.60 -1.84
CA GLN A 180 4.99 22.22 -1.30
C GLN A 180 6.24 21.64 -1.96
N SER A 181 7.27 22.45 -2.12
CA SER A 181 8.57 22.03 -2.68
C SER A 181 9.29 20.96 -1.84
N SER A 182 8.90 20.81 -0.58
CA SER A 182 9.41 19.79 0.34
C SER A 182 8.66 18.43 0.26
N SER A 183 7.64 18.33 -0.56
CA SER A 183 6.86 17.10 -0.72
C SER A 183 7.33 16.34 -1.95
N LEU A 184 7.69 15.07 -1.76
CA LEU A 184 8.02 14.19 -2.87
C LEU A 184 6.77 13.94 -3.73
N THR A 185 6.93 13.99 -5.04
CA THR A 185 5.83 13.85 -6.00
C THR A 185 6.14 12.82 -7.06
N ILE A 186 5.09 12.23 -7.59
CA ILE A 186 5.13 11.40 -8.78
C ILE A 186 4.61 12.26 -9.93
N GLN A 187 5.43 12.46 -10.94
CA GLN A 187 5.16 13.35 -12.06
C GLN A 187 5.29 12.61 -13.39
N ASP A 188 4.47 12.95 -14.34
CA ASP A 188 4.64 12.62 -15.75
C ASP A 188 4.98 13.87 -16.56
N GLN A 189 4.97 13.78 -17.91
CA GLN A 189 5.26 14.95 -18.77
C GLN A 189 4.20 16.05 -18.67
N SER A 190 2.98 15.73 -18.23
CA SER A 190 1.87 16.68 -18.07
C SER A 190 1.84 17.37 -16.71
N GLY A 191 2.58 16.86 -15.70
CA GLY A 191 2.64 17.42 -14.37
C GLY A 191 2.53 16.40 -13.23
N ILE A 192 2.13 16.88 -12.05
CA ILE A 192 2.05 16.05 -10.84
C ILE A 192 0.85 15.12 -10.92
N GLN A 193 1.09 13.82 -10.74
CA GLN A 193 0.08 12.75 -10.73
C GLN A 193 -0.25 12.25 -9.33
N ALA A 194 0.68 12.38 -8.36
CA ALA A 194 0.46 12.00 -6.99
C ALA A 194 1.41 12.73 -6.03
N ILE A 195 1.01 12.82 -4.76
CA ILE A 195 1.92 13.06 -3.64
C ILE A 195 2.44 11.69 -3.21
N ALA A 196 3.73 11.45 -3.41
CA ALA A 196 4.36 10.15 -3.22
C ALA A 196 4.10 9.57 -1.83
N GLY A 197 3.62 8.33 -1.78
CA GLY A 197 3.30 7.62 -0.54
C GLY A 197 2.12 8.16 0.26
N ILE A 198 1.37 9.15 -0.28
CA ILE A 198 0.26 9.78 0.44
C ILE A 198 -1.05 9.62 -0.31
N ILE A 199 -1.18 10.19 -1.52
CA ILE A 199 -2.44 10.17 -2.27
C ILE A 199 -2.22 10.39 -3.76
N GLY A 200 -2.98 9.68 -4.58
CA GLY A 200 -3.03 9.86 -6.01
C GLY A 200 -3.84 11.08 -6.46
N GLY A 201 -3.54 11.57 -7.65
CA GLY A 201 -4.32 12.60 -8.33
C GLY A 201 -5.56 12.02 -9.02
N GLU A 202 -6.59 12.85 -9.16
CA GLU A 202 -7.84 12.47 -9.80
C GLU A 202 -7.67 12.22 -11.30
N ARG A 203 -6.77 12.97 -11.97
CA ARG A 203 -6.55 12.87 -13.42
C ARG A 203 -6.19 11.45 -13.86
N SER A 204 -5.23 10.84 -13.20
CA SER A 204 -4.71 9.49 -13.52
C SER A 204 -5.37 8.36 -12.74
N ALA A 205 -6.45 8.66 -12.01
CA ALA A 205 -7.18 7.65 -11.26
C ALA A 205 -7.89 6.65 -12.19
N VAL A 206 -7.92 5.38 -11.76
CA VAL A 206 -8.65 4.32 -12.44
C VAL A 206 -10.16 4.56 -12.36
N SER A 207 -10.89 4.07 -13.35
CA SER A 207 -12.34 4.17 -13.47
C SER A 207 -12.93 2.85 -13.98
N SER A 208 -14.25 2.75 -14.05
CA SER A 208 -14.93 1.57 -14.60
C SER A 208 -14.57 1.25 -16.06
N ASN A 209 -14.01 2.20 -16.80
CA ASN A 209 -13.61 2.03 -18.19
C ASN A 209 -12.11 1.76 -18.36
N THR A 210 -11.33 1.73 -17.28
CA THR A 210 -9.89 1.51 -17.33
C THR A 210 -9.59 0.06 -17.71
N ILE A 211 -8.86 -0.13 -18.80
CA ILE A 211 -8.42 -1.45 -19.30
C ILE A 211 -6.89 -1.58 -19.37
N ASN A 212 -6.18 -0.45 -19.33
CA ASN A 212 -4.73 -0.40 -19.32
C ASN A 212 -4.30 0.28 -18.00
N ILE A 213 -3.39 -0.33 -17.26
CA ILE A 213 -2.97 0.17 -15.96
C ILE A 213 -1.45 0.23 -15.84
N ALA A 214 -0.99 1.15 -15.01
CA ALA A 214 0.37 1.17 -14.49
C ALA A 214 0.31 0.92 -12.99
N VAL A 215 0.89 -0.19 -12.54
CA VAL A 215 0.94 -0.59 -11.13
C VAL A 215 2.27 -0.12 -10.55
N GLU A 216 2.18 0.69 -9.51
CA GLU A 216 3.32 1.19 -8.76
C GLU A 216 3.59 0.32 -7.54
N ALA A 217 4.85 -0.04 -7.34
CA ALA A 217 5.38 -0.54 -6.08
C ALA A 217 6.68 0.23 -5.77
N ALA A 218 6.74 0.88 -4.62
CA ALA A 218 7.83 1.80 -4.31
C ALA A 218 8.30 1.71 -2.86
N PHE A 219 9.57 2.04 -2.66
CA PHE A 219 10.13 2.34 -1.35
C PHE A 219 10.44 3.84 -1.25
N PHE A 220 9.60 4.56 -0.52
CA PHE A 220 9.86 5.95 -0.17
C PHE A 220 10.57 5.99 1.19
N LYS A 221 11.63 6.81 1.28
CA LYS A 221 12.37 6.98 2.53
C LYS A 221 11.46 7.56 3.62
N PRO A 222 11.35 6.93 4.80
CA PRO A 222 10.44 7.38 5.87
C PRO A 222 10.58 8.85 6.24
N GLU A 223 11.82 9.35 6.29
CA GLU A 223 12.11 10.76 6.58
C GLU A 223 11.52 11.73 5.55
N THR A 224 11.22 11.25 4.35
CA THR A 224 10.60 12.04 3.28
C THR A 224 9.09 12.10 3.44
N ILE A 225 8.48 11.06 4.02
CA ILE A 225 7.01 10.94 4.14
C ILE A 225 6.50 11.42 5.51
N VAL A 226 7.32 11.30 6.55
CA VAL A 226 6.92 11.65 7.92
C VAL A 226 6.33 13.06 8.00
N ASN A 227 5.15 13.18 8.61
CA ASN A 227 4.38 14.42 8.76
C ASN A 227 3.91 15.11 7.45
N GLN A 228 4.23 14.58 6.26
CA GLN A 228 3.80 15.23 5.01
C GLN A 228 2.27 15.13 4.82
N ALA A 229 1.66 13.99 5.08
CA ALA A 229 0.21 13.83 4.96
C ALA A 229 -0.55 14.87 5.81
N ARG A 230 -0.10 15.13 7.04
CA ARG A 230 -0.72 16.10 7.95
C ARG A 230 -0.69 17.53 7.42
N LYS A 231 0.35 17.94 6.65
CA LYS A 231 0.42 19.26 6.02
C LYS A 231 -0.70 19.51 5.03
N TYR A 232 -1.24 18.44 4.47
CA TYR A 232 -2.36 18.46 3.52
C TYR A 232 -3.72 18.15 4.17
N GLY A 233 -3.76 17.95 5.49
CA GLY A 233 -4.98 17.51 6.20
C GLY A 233 -5.39 16.10 5.82
N LEU A 234 -4.44 15.24 5.46
CA LEU A 234 -4.66 13.87 5.03
C LEU A 234 -4.14 12.86 6.07
N ALA A 235 -4.82 11.71 6.13
CA ALA A 235 -4.37 10.52 6.85
C ALA A 235 -4.77 9.31 6.00
N THR A 236 -3.81 8.64 5.39
CA THR A 236 -4.06 7.47 4.55
C THR A 236 -3.34 6.25 5.09
N ASP A 237 -3.86 5.06 4.80
CA ASP A 237 -3.21 3.79 5.14
C ASP A 237 -1.82 3.65 4.51
N ALA A 238 -1.62 4.21 3.33
CA ALA A 238 -0.32 4.26 2.66
C ALA A 238 0.65 5.15 3.44
N SER A 239 0.27 6.42 3.73
CA SER A 239 1.15 7.35 4.46
C SER A 239 1.50 6.83 5.86
N HIS A 240 0.55 6.19 6.54
CA HIS A 240 0.76 5.57 7.85
C HIS A 240 1.84 4.47 7.82
N ARG A 241 1.93 3.70 6.73
CA ARG A 241 2.96 2.66 6.56
C ARG A 241 4.29 3.24 6.10
N PHE A 242 4.28 4.09 5.10
CA PHE A 242 5.52 4.68 4.58
C PHE A 242 6.26 5.54 5.61
N GLU A 243 5.55 6.31 6.44
CA GLU A 243 6.20 7.12 7.50
C GLU A 243 6.83 6.28 8.61
N ARG A 244 6.39 5.02 8.78
CA ARG A 244 6.95 4.06 9.75
C ARG A 244 8.01 3.14 9.16
N GLY A 245 8.16 3.14 7.86
CA GLY A 245 9.07 2.30 7.11
C GLY A 245 8.38 1.05 6.55
N VAL A 246 8.47 0.92 5.24
CA VAL A 246 8.12 -0.30 4.48
C VAL A 246 9.41 -1.04 4.17
N ASP A 247 9.37 -2.35 4.11
CA ASP A 247 10.53 -3.17 3.74
C ASP A 247 10.99 -2.83 2.31
N PRO A 248 12.24 -2.40 2.10
CA PRO A 248 12.75 -2.02 0.78
C PRO A 248 12.94 -3.20 -0.18
N GLU A 249 12.86 -4.44 0.31
CA GLU A 249 13.06 -5.67 -0.48
C GLU A 249 11.72 -6.29 -0.97
N ILE A 250 10.59 -5.68 -0.63
CA ILE A 250 9.26 -6.29 -0.85
C ILE A 250 8.56 -5.75 -2.11
N GLN A 251 9.13 -4.74 -2.78
CA GLN A 251 8.55 -4.13 -3.99
C GLN A 251 8.73 -4.97 -5.24
#